data_448c57390c0e882744ff771aa04883b5
#
_entry.id   448c57390c0e882744ff771aa04883b5
#
_cell.length_a   1.000
_cell.length_b   1.000
_cell.length_c   1.000
_cell.angle_alpha   90.00
_cell.angle_beta   90.00
_cell.angle_gamma   90.00
#
_symmetry.space_group_name_H-M   'P 1'
#
loop_
_entity.id
_entity.type
_entity.pdbx_description
1 polymer ?
#
loop_
_entity_poly.entity_id
_entity_poly.type
_entity_poly.pdbx_seq_one_letter_code
_entity_poly.pdbx_strand_id
1 'polypeptide(L)'
;LNIVLRFENLGSLLGYYDTNYRIRTIHINQNVSTSLQRFVCAHELGHALIHRDANVPFLRAHTFYCTDKLERQANTFAIELLLPDEYIQDHKDITVFNLARLSGIPMGLEELKNSGRIDFYGRN
;
A
#
# COMPACT_ATOMS: atom_id res chain seq x y z
N LEU A 1 -16.50 4.55 6.33
CA LEU A 1 -15.90 3.23 6.40
C LEU A 1 -15.51 2.89 7.83
N ASN A 2 -16.00 1.78 8.33
CA ASN A 2 -15.62 1.32 9.67
C ASN A 2 -14.41 0.40 9.54
N ILE A 3 -13.22 1.00 9.53
CA ILE A 3 -11.97 0.26 9.47
C ILE A 3 -11.18 0.55 10.74
N VAL A 4 -10.81 -0.51 11.44
CA VAL A 4 -10.02 -0.42 12.65
C VAL A 4 -8.55 -0.68 12.32
N LEU A 5 -7.65 0.09 12.89
CA LEU A 5 -6.21 -0.14 12.77
C LEU A 5 -5.70 -0.76 14.05
N ARG A 6 -4.91 -1.82 13.93
CA ARG A 6 -4.25 -2.46 15.06
C ARG A 6 -2.77 -2.60 14.78
N PHE A 7 -1.97 -2.17 15.74
CA PHE A 7 -0.51 -2.27 15.66
C PHE A 7 -0.08 -3.38 16.60
N GLU A 8 0.55 -4.41 16.03
CA GLU A 8 0.86 -5.63 16.76
C GLU A 8 2.23 -6.16 16.35
N ASN A 9 2.78 -7.03 17.16
CA ASN A 9 3.98 -7.76 16.76
C ASN A 9 3.55 -8.90 15.82
N LEU A 10 3.84 -8.75 14.54
CA LEU A 10 3.44 -9.71 13.53
C LEU A 10 4.59 -10.60 13.03
N GLY A 11 5.74 -10.56 13.70
CA GLY A 11 6.89 -11.36 13.30
C GLY A 11 7.37 -10.97 11.92
N SER A 12 7.36 -11.92 10.98
CA SER A 12 7.82 -11.69 9.60
C SER A 12 6.76 -11.08 8.70
N LEU A 13 5.51 -10.96 9.17
CA LEU A 13 4.46 -10.32 8.40
C LEU A 13 4.55 -8.82 8.55
N LEU A 14 4.31 -8.08 7.48
CA LEU A 14 4.22 -6.62 7.53
C LEU A 14 2.83 -6.17 7.93
N GLY A 15 1.81 -6.88 7.45
CA GLY A 15 0.44 -6.57 7.78
C GLY A 15 -0.53 -7.51 7.09
N TYR A 16 -1.77 -7.36 7.44
CA TYR A 16 -2.85 -8.07 6.77
C TYR A 16 -4.18 -7.39 7.09
N TYR A 17 -5.20 -7.77 6.36
CA TYR A 17 -6.53 -7.23 6.47
C TYR A 17 -7.50 -8.38 6.69
N ASP A 18 -8.43 -8.19 7.62
CA ASP A 18 -9.48 -9.17 7.83
C ASP A 18 -10.83 -8.48 8.06
N THR A 19 -11.89 -9.29 7.96
CA THR A 19 -13.26 -8.85 8.25
C THR A 19 -13.86 -9.82 9.24
N ASN A 20 -14.40 -9.28 10.32
CA ASN A 20 -15.04 -10.09 11.36
C ASN A 20 -16.25 -9.32 11.87
N TYR A 21 -17.42 -9.93 11.80
CA TYR A 21 -18.68 -9.33 12.24
C TYR A 21 -18.91 -7.93 11.64
N ARG A 22 -18.63 -7.77 10.34
CA ARG A 22 -18.78 -6.51 9.61
C ARG A 22 -17.76 -5.44 10.01
N ILE A 23 -16.83 -5.78 10.88
CA ILE A 23 -15.73 -4.89 11.23
C ILE A 23 -14.54 -5.28 10.40
N ARG A 24 -14.00 -4.31 9.67
CA ARG A 24 -12.76 -4.50 8.90
C ARG A 24 -11.61 -4.04 9.75
N THR A 25 -10.58 -4.86 9.83
CA THR A 25 -9.40 -4.54 10.62
C THR A 25 -8.16 -4.65 9.76
N ILE A 26 -7.34 -3.62 9.79
CA ILE A 26 -6.00 -3.63 9.20
C ILE A 26 -5.02 -3.82 10.33
N HIS A 27 -4.24 -4.89 10.24
CA HIS A 27 -3.21 -5.22 11.21
C HIS A 27 -1.86 -4.81 10.65
N ILE A 28 -1.10 -4.05 11.41
CA ILE A 28 0.19 -3.48 10.98
C ILE A 28 1.26 -3.91 11.98
N ASN A 29 2.39 -4.37 11.46
CA ASN A 29 3.50 -4.77 12.31
C ASN A 29 4.09 -3.53 12.98
N GLN A 30 4.03 -3.50 14.31
CA GLN A 30 4.53 -2.37 15.09
C GLN A 30 6.05 -2.28 15.11
N ASN A 31 6.75 -3.33 14.67
CA ASN A 31 8.20 -3.43 14.77
C ASN A 31 8.93 -2.98 13.51
N VAL A 32 8.21 -2.53 12.48
CA VAL A 32 8.85 -1.93 11.31
C VAL A 32 8.83 -0.42 11.43
N SER A 33 9.58 0.26 10.56
CA SER A 33 9.69 1.72 10.61
C SER A 33 8.33 2.38 10.42
N THR A 34 8.18 3.59 10.95
CA THR A 34 6.93 4.36 10.79
C THR A 34 6.59 4.59 9.34
N SER A 35 7.60 4.87 8.51
CA SER A 35 7.39 5.05 7.07
C SER A 35 6.84 3.79 6.42
N LEU A 36 7.39 2.63 6.76
CA LEU A 36 6.91 1.37 6.22
C LEU A 36 5.52 1.03 6.75
N GLN A 37 5.24 1.32 8.03
CA GLN A 37 3.90 1.15 8.58
C GLN A 37 2.87 1.93 7.77
N ARG A 38 3.22 3.15 7.37
CA ARG A 38 2.34 4.00 6.57
C ARG A 38 2.04 3.37 5.21
N PHE A 39 3.06 2.83 4.55
CA PHE A 39 2.87 2.18 3.27
C PHE A 39 2.04 0.90 3.42
N VAL A 40 2.32 0.10 4.45
CA VAL A 40 1.55 -1.11 4.73
C VAL A 40 0.08 -0.78 4.95
N CYS A 41 -0.19 0.25 5.74
CA CYS A 41 -1.56 0.70 5.98
C CYS A 41 -2.26 1.07 4.67
N ALA A 42 -1.59 1.85 3.82
CA ALA A 42 -2.15 2.28 2.54
C ALA A 42 -2.39 1.10 1.60
N HIS A 43 -1.48 0.13 1.58
CA HIS A 43 -1.61 -1.08 0.77
C HIS A 43 -2.83 -1.91 1.21
N GLU A 44 -2.94 -2.15 2.53
CA GLU A 44 -4.08 -2.92 3.05
C GLU A 44 -5.39 -2.17 2.87
N LEU A 45 -5.37 -0.85 2.97
CA LEU A 45 -6.54 -0.05 2.68
C LEU A 45 -6.98 -0.24 1.22
N GLY A 46 -6.04 -0.33 0.31
CA GLY A 46 -6.32 -0.63 -1.08
C GLY A 46 -7.10 -1.93 -1.24
N HIS A 47 -6.64 -2.99 -0.57
CA HIS A 47 -7.37 -4.27 -0.58
C HIS A 47 -8.77 -4.11 0.03
N ALA A 48 -8.88 -3.40 1.14
CA ALA A 48 -10.15 -3.23 1.82
C ALA A 48 -11.18 -2.49 0.96
N LEU A 49 -10.73 -1.58 0.13
CA LEU A 49 -11.62 -0.76 -0.71
C LEU A 49 -11.88 -1.38 -2.08
N ILE A 50 -10.88 -2.03 -2.67
CA ILE A 50 -10.95 -2.50 -4.05
C ILE A 50 -11.20 -4.01 -4.12
N HIS A 51 -10.63 -4.77 -3.18
CA HIS A 51 -10.66 -6.24 -3.20
C HIS A 51 -11.38 -6.79 -1.98
N ARG A 52 -12.53 -6.24 -1.66
CA ARG A 52 -13.25 -6.53 -0.41
C ARG A 52 -13.51 -8.00 -0.17
N ASP A 53 -13.86 -8.71 -1.25
CA ASP A 53 -14.27 -10.10 -1.15
C ASP A 53 -13.20 -11.05 -1.68
N ALA A 54 -12.03 -10.52 -2.04
CA ALA A 54 -10.95 -11.34 -2.54
C ALA A 54 -10.16 -11.97 -1.39
N ASN A 55 -9.72 -13.20 -1.62
CA ASN A 55 -8.83 -13.87 -0.68
C ASN A 55 -7.39 -13.47 -1.02
N VAL A 56 -6.84 -12.52 -0.26
CA VAL A 56 -5.49 -12.02 -0.50
C VAL A 56 -4.54 -12.55 0.57
N PRO A 57 -3.27 -12.81 0.21
CA PRO A 57 -2.31 -13.33 1.17
C PRO A 57 -1.90 -12.28 2.19
N PHE A 58 -1.36 -12.74 3.32
CA PHE A 58 -0.75 -11.86 4.29
C PHE A 58 0.47 -11.19 3.66
N LEU A 59 0.66 -9.91 3.95
CA LEU A 59 1.71 -9.12 3.35
C LEU A 59 3.06 -9.41 4.01
N ARG A 60 4.03 -9.78 3.18
CA ARG A 60 5.42 -9.91 3.55
C ARG A 60 6.28 -9.02 2.67
N ALA A 61 7.53 -8.82 3.04
CA ALA A 61 8.41 -7.92 2.27
C ALA A 61 8.47 -8.30 0.79
N HIS A 62 8.54 -9.59 0.46
CA HIS A 62 8.61 -10.03 -0.93
C HIS A 62 7.29 -9.86 -1.68
N THR A 63 6.16 -9.76 -0.97
CA THR A 63 4.85 -9.61 -1.59
C THR A 63 4.74 -8.30 -2.35
N PHE A 64 5.48 -7.26 -1.92
CA PHE A 64 5.49 -5.98 -2.63
C PHE A 64 5.94 -6.12 -4.09
N TYR A 65 6.76 -7.13 -4.39
CA TYR A 65 7.33 -7.32 -5.72
C TYR A 65 6.66 -8.45 -6.47
N CYS A 66 5.54 -8.94 -5.95
CA CYS A 66 4.73 -9.96 -6.61
C CYS A 66 4.06 -9.38 -7.86
N THR A 67 3.96 -10.19 -8.90
CA THR A 67 3.31 -9.77 -10.15
C THR A 67 1.80 -9.97 -10.14
N ASP A 68 1.25 -10.49 -9.06
CA ASP A 68 -0.19 -10.70 -8.92
C ASP A 68 -0.93 -9.39 -9.11
N LYS A 69 -2.02 -9.43 -9.88
CA LYS A 69 -2.79 -8.25 -10.24
C LYS A 69 -3.34 -7.53 -9.03
N LEU A 70 -3.86 -8.28 -8.04
CA LEU A 70 -4.46 -7.66 -6.86
C LEU A 70 -3.40 -6.95 -6.03
N GLU A 71 -2.20 -7.55 -5.89
CA GLU A 71 -1.12 -6.92 -5.15
C GLU A 71 -0.61 -5.67 -5.86
N ARG A 72 -0.52 -5.71 -7.19
CA ARG A 72 -0.10 -4.54 -7.95
C ARG A 72 -1.11 -3.42 -7.86
N GLN A 73 -2.40 -3.73 -7.86
CA GLN A 73 -3.44 -2.72 -7.69
C GLN A 73 -3.39 -2.10 -6.30
N ALA A 74 -3.17 -2.91 -5.26
CA ALA A 74 -3.04 -2.39 -3.90
C ALA A 74 -1.82 -1.49 -3.77
N ASN A 75 -0.69 -1.88 -4.38
CA ASN A 75 0.51 -1.04 -4.40
C ASN A 75 0.24 0.28 -5.13
N THR A 76 -0.43 0.22 -6.28
CA THR A 76 -0.73 1.43 -7.06
C THR A 76 -1.63 2.37 -6.26
N PHE A 77 -2.63 1.81 -5.59
CA PHE A 77 -3.49 2.60 -4.70
C PHE A 77 -2.66 3.31 -3.62
N ALA A 78 -1.77 2.55 -2.97
CA ALA A 78 -0.94 3.10 -1.91
C ALA A 78 -0.04 4.22 -2.41
N ILE A 79 0.56 4.02 -3.59
CA ILE A 79 1.46 5.02 -4.17
C ILE A 79 0.70 6.28 -4.56
N GLU A 80 -0.49 6.15 -5.14
CA GLU A 80 -1.28 7.32 -5.49
C GLU A 80 -1.75 8.08 -4.25
N LEU A 81 -2.02 7.36 -3.17
CA LEU A 81 -2.42 7.98 -1.91
C LEU A 81 -1.26 8.74 -1.25
N LEU A 82 -0.07 8.13 -1.23
CA LEU A 82 1.08 8.68 -0.50
C LEU A 82 1.92 9.63 -1.34
N LEU A 83 1.82 9.55 -2.65
CA LEU A 83 2.62 10.35 -3.58
C LEU A 83 1.71 10.91 -4.68
N PRO A 84 0.70 11.71 -4.32
CA PRO A 84 -0.21 12.26 -5.32
C PRO A 84 0.51 13.23 -6.26
N ASP A 85 -0.05 13.42 -7.45
CA ASP A 85 0.54 14.29 -8.47
C ASP A 85 0.80 15.70 -7.94
N GLU A 86 -0.12 16.23 -7.15
CA GLU A 86 0.01 17.58 -6.58
C GLU A 86 1.23 17.70 -5.69
N TYR A 87 1.49 16.66 -4.89
CA TYR A 87 2.65 16.62 -4.01
C TYR A 87 3.94 16.65 -4.83
N ILE A 88 3.98 15.89 -5.92
CA ILE A 88 5.14 15.90 -6.82
C ILE A 88 5.32 17.28 -7.44
N GLN A 89 4.24 17.91 -7.90
CA GLN A 89 4.30 19.23 -8.49
C GLN A 89 4.79 20.29 -7.52
N ASP A 90 4.40 20.19 -6.26
CA ASP A 90 4.80 21.14 -5.23
C ASP A 90 6.26 20.97 -4.79
N HIS A 91 6.91 19.88 -5.18
CA HIS A 91 8.28 19.56 -4.78
C HIS A 91 9.14 19.21 -5.98
N LYS A 92 9.09 20.06 -7.03
CA LYS A 92 9.82 19.81 -8.27
C LYS A 92 11.34 19.84 -8.11
N ASP A 93 11.82 20.41 -7.03
CA ASP A 93 13.25 20.43 -6.69
C ASP A 93 13.74 19.10 -6.15
N ILE A 94 12.83 18.16 -5.86
CA ILE A 94 13.17 16.83 -5.36
C ILE A 94 12.75 15.81 -6.42
N THR A 95 13.61 14.83 -6.68
CA THR A 95 13.29 13.78 -7.66
C THR A 95 12.13 12.92 -7.14
N VAL A 96 11.39 12.34 -8.07
CA VAL A 96 10.30 11.42 -7.71
C VAL A 96 10.86 10.24 -6.89
N PHE A 97 12.05 9.76 -7.23
CA PHE A 97 12.71 8.71 -6.45
C PHE A 97 12.86 9.11 -4.99
N ASN A 98 13.39 10.31 -4.74
CA ASN A 98 13.62 10.78 -3.37
C ASN A 98 12.31 11.07 -2.64
N LEU A 99 11.33 11.64 -3.31
CA LEU A 99 10.01 11.86 -2.72
C LEU A 99 9.37 10.54 -2.32
N ALA A 100 9.50 9.52 -3.17
CA ALA A 100 8.94 8.20 -2.88
C ALA A 100 9.56 7.63 -1.60
N ARG A 101 10.92 7.73 -1.47
CA ARG A 101 11.58 7.25 -0.24
C ARG A 101 11.11 8.01 0.98
N LEU A 102 10.97 9.33 0.87
CA LEU A 102 10.47 10.14 1.99
C LEU A 102 9.02 9.81 2.36
N SER A 103 8.25 9.36 1.39
CA SER A 103 6.85 8.99 1.60
C SER A 103 6.66 7.55 2.08
N GLY A 104 7.75 6.81 2.26
CA GLY A 104 7.70 5.43 2.76
C GLY A 104 7.45 4.37 1.71
N ILE A 105 7.53 4.72 0.43
CA ILE A 105 7.33 3.76 -0.65
C ILE A 105 8.57 2.89 -0.80
N PRO A 106 8.42 1.56 -0.77
CA PRO A 106 9.56 0.65 -0.94
C PRO A 106 10.26 0.85 -2.28
N MET A 107 11.59 0.64 -2.27
CA MET A 107 12.44 0.89 -3.44
C MET A 107 11.94 0.11 -4.65
N GLY A 108 11.84 0.80 -5.77
CA GLY A 108 11.41 0.23 -7.04
C GLY A 108 9.92 0.34 -7.30
N LEU A 109 9.09 0.45 -6.25
CA LEU A 109 7.65 0.52 -6.44
C LEU A 109 7.20 1.87 -7.00
N GLU A 110 8.03 2.91 -6.90
CA GLU A 110 7.71 4.20 -7.53
C GLU A 110 7.53 4.08 -9.04
N GLU A 111 8.05 3.02 -9.66
CA GLU A 111 7.86 2.76 -11.07
C GLU A 111 6.39 2.62 -11.46
N LEU A 112 5.56 2.18 -10.52
CA LEU A 112 4.12 2.09 -10.77
C LEU A 112 3.50 3.46 -10.99
N LYS A 113 4.11 4.51 -10.45
CA LYS A 113 3.66 5.89 -10.68
C LYS A 113 3.96 6.32 -12.12
N ASN A 114 5.09 5.89 -12.64
CA ASN A 114 5.59 6.34 -13.95
C ASN A 114 5.15 5.46 -15.12
N SER A 115 4.79 4.20 -14.87
CA SER A 115 4.51 3.23 -15.92
C SER A 115 3.10 3.32 -16.50
N GLY A 116 2.42 4.43 -16.25
CA GLY A 116 1.02 4.52 -16.56
C GLY A 116 0.21 3.87 -15.44
N ARG A 117 -0.94 4.41 -15.21
CA ARG A 117 -1.74 3.95 -14.07
C ARG A 117 -2.48 2.68 -14.41
N ILE A 118 -2.46 1.74 -13.49
CA ILE A 118 -3.32 0.59 -13.55
C ILE A 118 -4.73 1.08 -13.23
N ASP A 119 -5.65 0.81 -14.14
CA ASP A 119 -7.05 1.15 -13.93
C ASP A 119 -7.63 0.19 -12.89
N PHE A 120 -8.13 0.73 -11.80
CA PHE A 120 -8.70 -0.06 -10.73
C PHE A 120 -9.99 -0.78 -11.14
N TYR A 121 -10.53 -0.43 -12.30
CA TYR A 121 -11.71 -1.08 -12.86
C TYR A 121 -11.34 -2.15 -13.90
N GLY A 122 -10.06 -2.54 -13.98
CA GLY A 122 -9.63 -3.62 -14.85
C GLY A 122 -9.15 -3.21 -16.23
N ARG A 123 -9.06 -1.92 -16.51
CA ARG A 123 -8.47 -1.39 -17.75
C ARG A 123 -7.07 -0.87 -17.47
N ASN A 124 -6.26 -0.88 -18.46
CA ASN A 124 -4.92 -0.27 -18.38
C ASN A 124 -4.77 0.77 -19.45
#